data_a429ec1a6f965fd7b668dafed6d8df4b
#
_entry.id   a429ec1a6f965fd7b668dafed6d8df4b
#
_cell.length_a   1.000
_cell.length_b   1.000
_cell.length_c   1.000
_cell.angle_alpha   90.00
_cell.angle_beta   90.00
_cell.angle_gamma   90.00
#
_symmetry.space_group_name_H-M   'P 1'
#
loop_
_entity.id
_entity.type
_entity.pdbx_description
1 polymer ?
#
loop_
_entity_poly.entity_id
_entity_poly.type
_entity_poly.pdbx_seq_one_letter_code
_entity_poly.pdbx_strand_id
1 'polypeptide(L)'
;MDIPIVTLDRIYIEPNEENIYFLDCTRVNGSKDLISRGKEEFVDQILRISKSVKSNKIVLADDVVFSGEALRKVISLFEVCGIEVVGIISSIAMEESFDYFNKTLKNGIKCNYVLGTDVIDQICERDFYFGVAGSGIMIKGPDGMKKAPYFKPYGNPCERASIPKEFERSFSKGCLERSLKLWEGSNLLVGDLPEEIIGTNKNDEVVKVLRKEIERIWKSYK
;
A
#
# COMPACT_ATOMS: atom_id res chain seq x y z
N MET A 1 11.64 -12.04 27.12
CA MET A 1 11.29 -10.73 26.54
C MET A 1 10.82 -11.00 25.13
N ASP A 2 9.59 -10.66 24.80
CA ASP A 2 9.05 -10.88 23.47
C ASP A 2 9.69 -9.91 22.50
N ILE A 3 9.95 -10.37 21.27
CA ILE A 3 10.58 -9.55 20.24
C ILE A 3 9.53 -8.56 19.73
N PRO A 4 9.82 -7.25 19.72
CA PRO A 4 8.88 -6.26 19.21
C PRO A 4 8.53 -6.47 17.73
N ILE A 5 7.28 -6.15 17.37
CA ILE A 5 6.77 -6.24 16.01
C ILE A 5 6.67 -4.81 15.44
N VAL A 6 7.18 -4.62 14.24
CA VAL A 6 6.96 -3.41 13.44
C VAL A 6 6.08 -3.76 12.26
N THR A 7 4.86 -3.25 12.25
CA THR A 7 3.89 -3.52 11.17
C THR A 7 3.89 -2.42 10.12
N LEU A 8 3.92 -2.83 8.85
CA LEU A 8 3.70 -1.99 7.68
C LEU A 8 2.21 -2.01 7.27
N ASP A 9 1.49 -3.04 7.72
CA ASP A 9 0.05 -3.13 7.53
C ASP A 9 -0.70 -2.22 8.52
N ARG A 10 -1.66 -1.47 7.99
CA ARG A 10 -2.44 -0.46 8.73
C ARG A 10 -3.85 -0.91 9.09
N ILE A 11 -4.24 -2.13 8.72
CA ILE A 11 -5.63 -2.53 8.71
C ILE A 11 -5.89 -3.70 9.62
N TYR A 12 -5.03 -4.70 9.53
CA TYR A 12 -5.23 -5.98 10.20
C TYR A 12 -4.51 -6.08 11.54
N ILE A 13 -3.63 -5.12 11.85
CA ILE A 13 -2.88 -5.08 13.10
C ILE A 13 -3.15 -3.76 13.79
N GLU A 14 -3.77 -3.82 14.98
CA GLU A 14 -4.04 -2.63 15.78
C GLU A 14 -2.76 -2.14 16.48
N PRO A 15 -2.39 -0.87 16.33
CA PRO A 15 -1.14 -0.33 16.87
C PRO A 15 -1.16 -0.10 18.39
N ASN A 16 -2.21 -0.51 19.09
CA ASN A 16 -2.40 -0.26 20.51
C ASN A 16 -1.98 -1.42 21.42
N GLU A 17 -1.45 -2.49 20.84
CA GLU A 17 -0.91 -3.61 21.63
C GLU A 17 0.52 -3.32 22.09
N GLU A 18 0.83 -3.75 23.30
CA GLU A 18 2.17 -3.60 23.86
C GLU A 18 3.21 -4.32 22.97
N ASN A 19 4.31 -3.65 22.64
CA ASN A 19 5.36 -4.11 21.72
C ASN A 19 4.99 -4.17 20.22
N ILE A 20 3.89 -3.57 19.77
CA ILE A 20 3.58 -3.38 18.36
C ILE A 20 3.80 -1.91 17.97
N TYR A 21 4.61 -1.69 16.95
CA TYR A 21 4.95 -0.38 16.39
C TYR A 21 4.46 -0.28 14.96
N PHE A 22 3.87 0.84 14.63
CA PHE A 22 3.36 1.08 13.28
C PHE A 22 4.35 1.92 12.46
N LEU A 23 4.65 1.47 11.25
CA LEU A 23 5.47 2.16 10.26
C LEU A 23 4.63 2.47 9.02
N ASP A 24 4.18 3.71 8.88
CA ASP A 24 3.47 4.15 7.67
C ASP A 24 4.45 4.32 6.52
N CYS A 25 4.45 3.38 5.60
CA CYS A 25 5.25 3.49 4.40
C CYS A 25 4.45 3.12 3.14
N THR A 26 4.79 3.78 2.04
CA THR A 26 4.29 3.46 0.71
C THR A 26 5.33 3.79 -0.33
N ARG A 27 5.26 3.13 -1.49
CA ARG A 27 6.09 3.50 -2.65
C ARG A 27 5.47 4.69 -3.38
N VAL A 28 6.31 5.56 -3.90
CA VAL A 28 5.90 6.59 -4.87
C VAL A 28 5.68 5.93 -6.23
N ASN A 29 4.58 6.24 -6.90
CA ASN A 29 4.32 5.73 -8.24
C ASN A 29 5.41 6.20 -9.23
N GLY A 30 5.95 5.29 -10.00
CA GLY A 30 7.06 5.57 -10.91
C GLY A 30 8.44 5.72 -10.24
N SER A 31 8.56 5.46 -8.93
CA SER A 31 9.81 5.47 -8.18
C SER A 31 9.90 4.26 -7.26
N LYS A 32 11.12 3.92 -6.89
CA LYS A 32 11.40 2.92 -5.85
C LYS A 32 11.43 3.51 -4.44
N ASP A 33 11.23 4.82 -4.30
CA ASP A 33 11.32 5.50 -3.02
C ASP A 33 10.17 5.13 -2.10
N LEU A 34 10.48 5.00 -0.82
CA LEU A 34 9.51 4.83 0.25
C LEU A 34 9.28 6.18 0.94
N ILE A 35 8.02 6.49 1.15
CA ILE A 35 7.60 7.69 1.86
C ILE A 35 6.46 7.35 2.83
N SER A 36 6.19 8.24 3.76
CA SER A 36 4.98 8.21 4.58
C SER A 36 3.80 8.83 3.82
N ARG A 37 2.59 8.37 4.11
CA ARG A 37 1.34 9.03 3.69
C ARG A 37 0.89 10.08 4.71
N GLY A 38 1.42 9.97 5.94
CA GLY A 38 1.13 10.86 7.06
C GLY A 38 2.02 12.10 7.08
N LYS A 39 1.94 12.83 8.20
CA LYS A 39 2.73 14.06 8.41
C LYS A 39 4.18 13.78 8.86
N GLU A 40 4.40 12.65 9.54
CA GLU A 40 5.74 12.27 10.00
C GLU A 40 6.51 11.64 8.84
N GLU A 41 7.69 12.15 8.55
CA GLU A 41 8.53 11.62 7.48
C GLU A 41 8.91 10.16 7.73
N PHE A 42 9.06 9.38 6.65
CA PHE A 42 9.33 7.95 6.74
C PHE A 42 10.59 7.63 7.54
N VAL A 43 11.67 8.40 7.34
CA VAL A 43 12.94 8.21 8.07
C VAL A 43 12.79 8.57 9.55
N ASP A 44 12.01 9.60 9.88
CA ASP A 44 11.78 10.00 11.27
C ASP A 44 11.00 8.92 12.04
N GLN A 45 10.05 8.24 11.38
CA GLN A 45 9.38 7.08 11.96
C GLN A 45 10.35 5.93 12.28
N ILE A 46 11.26 5.59 11.36
CA ILE A 46 12.32 4.59 11.61
C ILE A 46 13.16 4.97 12.82
N LEU A 47 13.61 6.23 12.90
CA LEU A 47 14.41 6.72 14.03
C LEU A 47 13.64 6.69 15.35
N ARG A 48 12.38 7.10 15.33
CA ARG A 48 11.50 7.06 16.52
C ARG A 48 11.27 5.64 17.00
N ILE A 49 10.93 4.73 16.10
CA ILE A 49 10.73 3.31 16.44
C ILE A 49 12.01 2.72 17.00
N SER A 50 13.15 2.95 16.34
CA SER A 50 14.45 2.43 16.79
C SER A 50 14.84 2.90 18.20
N LYS A 51 14.44 4.11 18.60
CA LYS A 51 14.63 4.62 19.96
C LYS A 51 13.61 4.08 20.97
N SER A 52 12.43 3.69 20.51
CA SER A 52 11.32 3.25 21.37
C SER A 52 11.37 1.76 21.68
N VAL A 53 11.89 0.94 20.78
CA VAL A 53 12.02 -0.50 21.01
C VAL A 53 13.05 -0.78 22.10
N LYS A 54 12.67 -1.62 23.07
CA LYS A 54 13.55 -2.02 24.18
C LYS A 54 14.47 -3.21 23.83
N SER A 55 14.61 -3.50 22.53
CA SER A 55 15.38 -4.62 21.99
C SER A 55 16.15 -4.16 20.78
N ASN A 56 17.33 -4.73 20.56
CA ASN A 56 18.05 -4.56 19.30
C ASN A 56 17.57 -5.51 18.19
N LYS A 57 16.46 -6.21 18.40
CA LYS A 57 15.85 -7.15 17.47
C LYS A 57 14.38 -6.85 17.31
N ILE A 58 13.90 -6.92 16.07
CA ILE A 58 12.49 -6.75 15.72
C ILE A 58 12.06 -7.82 14.71
N VAL A 59 10.74 -8.01 14.61
CA VAL A 59 10.08 -8.73 13.53
C VAL A 59 9.27 -7.73 12.72
N LEU A 60 9.31 -7.80 11.39
CA LEU A 60 8.42 -7.02 10.53
C LEU A 60 7.13 -7.80 10.28
N ALA A 61 6.01 -7.06 10.14
CA ALA A 61 4.73 -7.63 9.73
C ALA A 61 4.14 -6.84 8.55
N ASP A 62 3.61 -7.57 7.57
CA ASP A 62 2.96 -7.00 6.38
C ASP A 62 1.84 -7.95 5.92
N ASP A 63 0.85 -7.46 5.19
CA ASP A 63 -0.26 -8.28 4.69
C ASP A 63 0.20 -9.20 3.56
N VAL A 64 0.88 -8.66 2.56
CA VAL A 64 1.35 -9.40 1.37
C VAL A 64 2.77 -9.00 1.00
N VAL A 65 3.65 -10.00 0.87
CA VAL A 65 5.03 -9.80 0.40
C VAL A 65 5.15 -10.23 -1.07
N PHE A 66 5.11 -9.25 -1.97
CA PHE A 66 5.33 -9.48 -3.40
C PHE A 66 6.83 -9.65 -3.70
N SER A 67 7.46 -8.68 -4.35
CA SER A 67 8.89 -8.72 -4.62
C SER A 67 9.79 -8.58 -3.39
N GLY A 68 9.23 -8.19 -2.24
CA GLY A 68 9.95 -7.90 -1.01
C GLY A 68 10.86 -6.65 -1.07
N GLU A 69 10.83 -5.86 -2.16
CA GLU A 69 11.72 -4.71 -2.32
C GLU A 69 11.52 -3.64 -1.24
N ALA A 70 10.27 -3.36 -0.87
CA ALA A 70 9.97 -2.42 0.22
C ALA A 70 10.53 -2.92 1.56
N LEU A 71 10.32 -4.20 1.88
CA LEU A 71 10.84 -4.81 3.11
C LEU A 71 12.38 -4.78 3.16
N ARG A 72 13.07 -5.10 2.05
CA ARG A 72 14.53 -5.00 2.01
C ARG A 72 15.05 -3.61 2.36
N LYS A 73 14.39 -2.56 1.87
CA LYS A 73 14.75 -1.16 2.22
C LYS A 73 14.49 -0.84 3.68
N VAL A 74 13.34 -1.26 4.22
CA VAL A 74 13.00 -1.10 5.63
C VAL A 74 14.01 -1.83 6.52
N ILE A 75 14.39 -3.06 6.16
CA ILE A 75 15.41 -3.84 6.86
C ILE A 75 16.72 -3.07 6.91
N SER A 76 17.23 -2.62 5.74
CA SER A 76 18.50 -1.87 5.68
C SER A 76 18.48 -0.59 6.52
N LEU A 77 17.35 0.11 6.60
CA LEU A 77 17.24 1.32 7.42
C LEU A 77 17.26 1.00 8.94
N PHE A 78 16.60 -0.07 9.37
CA PHE A 78 16.69 -0.50 10.77
C PHE A 78 18.09 -0.99 11.13
N GLU A 79 18.78 -1.69 10.24
CA GLU A 79 20.18 -2.12 10.41
C GLU A 79 21.12 -0.92 10.59
N VAL A 80 20.96 0.16 9.81
CA VAL A 80 21.70 1.42 10.00
C VAL A 80 21.46 2.03 11.38
N CYS A 81 20.27 1.83 11.94
CA CYS A 81 19.93 2.26 13.31
C CYS A 81 20.41 1.27 14.40
N GLY A 82 21.11 0.20 14.05
CA GLY A 82 21.59 -0.83 15.00
C GLY A 82 20.51 -1.82 15.44
N ILE A 83 19.39 -1.90 14.71
CA ILE A 83 18.29 -2.84 14.97
C ILE A 83 18.34 -3.99 13.97
N GLU A 84 18.49 -5.21 14.45
CA GLU A 84 18.45 -6.43 13.64
C GLU A 84 16.99 -6.83 13.35
N VAL A 85 16.62 -6.94 12.07
CA VAL A 85 15.36 -7.57 11.68
C VAL A 85 15.57 -9.08 11.62
N VAL A 86 15.02 -9.80 12.57
CA VAL A 86 15.27 -11.25 12.70
C VAL A 86 14.29 -12.10 11.89
N GLY A 87 13.15 -11.55 11.47
CA GLY A 87 12.15 -12.30 10.72
C GLY A 87 11.02 -11.42 10.20
N ILE A 88 10.17 -12.02 9.39
CA ILE A 88 8.97 -11.40 8.82
C ILE A 88 7.76 -12.29 9.11
N ILE A 89 6.61 -11.67 9.36
CA ILE A 89 5.29 -12.29 9.41
C ILE A 89 4.44 -11.69 8.30
N SER A 90 3.78 -12.53 7.50
CA SER A 90 2.89 -12.08 6.44
C SER A 90 1.72 -13.05 6.28
N SER A 91 0.61 -12.62 5.72
CA SER A 91 -0.46 -13.54 5.33
C SER A 91 -0.09 -14.31 4.08
N ILE A 92 0.50 -13.63 3.11
CA ILE A 92 0.86 -14.19 1.80
C ILE A 92 2.27 -13.74 1.42
N ALA A 93 3.05 -14.63 0.84
CA ALA A 93 4.33 -14.31 0.22
C ALA A 93 4.44 -14.94 -1.16
N MET A 94 5.07 -14.23 -2.11
CA MET A 94 5.46 -14.83 -3.38
C MET A 94 6.67 -15.74 -3.17
N GLU A 95 6.76 -16.84 -3.92
CA GLU A 95 7.80 -17.87 -3.78
C GLU A 95 9.22 -17.27 -3.80
N GLU A 96 9.50 -16.37 -4.73
CA GLU A 96 10.80 -15.71 -4.83
C GLU A 96 11.17 -14.93 -3.55
N SER A 97 10.25 -14.16 -3.02
CA SER A 97 10.48 -13.38 -1.79
C SER A 97 10.51 -14.27 -0.55
N PHE A 98 9.70 -15.33 -0.51
CA PHE A 98 9.73 -16.34 0.54
C PHE A 98 11.11 -17.00 0.63
N ASP A 99 11.63 -17.47 -0.49
CA ASP A 99 12.96 -18.08 -0.57
C ASP A 99 14.08 -17.12 -0.18
N TYR A 100 14.00 -15.87 -0.67
CA TYR A 100 14.98 -14.84 -0.35
C TYR A 100 15.07 -14.60 1.16
N PHE A 101 13.94 -14.32 1.82
CA PHE A 101 13.94 -14.00 3.23
C PHE A 101 14.26 -15.20 4.13
N ASN A 102 13.91 -16.41 3.73
CA ASN A 102 14.32 -17.61 4.47
C ASN A 102 15.82 -17.89 4.38
N LYS A 103 16.50 -17.42 3.33
CA LYS A 103 17.96 -17.52 3.19
C LYS A 103 18.70 -16.39 3.92
N THR A 104 18.09 -15.21 4.05
CA THR A 104 18.79 -13.99 4.49
C THR A 104 18.48 -13.61 5.94
N LEU A 105 17.30 -13.94 6.46
CA LEU A 105 16.92 -13.62 7.84
C LEU A 105 17.06 -14.82 8.76
N LYS A 106 17.44 -14.55 10.00
CA LYS A 106 17.67 -15.58 11.02
C LYS A 106 16.45 -16.49 11.25
N ASN A 107 15.26 -15.91 11.32
CA ASN A 107 13.99 -16.60 11.52
C ASN A 107 13.17 -16.72 10.23
N GLY A 108 13.72 -16.23 9.09
CA GLY A 108 13.06 -16.26 7.80
C GLY A 108 11.75 -15.46 7.74
N ILE A 109 10.87 -15.91 6.87
CA ILE A 109 9.51 -15.41 6.76
C ILE A 109 8.50 -16.50 7.15
N LYS A 110 7.51 -16.14 7.97
CA LYS A 110 6.35 -16.97 8.30
C LYS A 110 5.14 -16.40 7.59
N CYS A 111 4.48 -17.21 6.77
CA CYS A 111 3.25 -16.82 6.08
C CYS A 111 2.27 -18.00 6.03
N ASN A 112 1.00 -17.68 5.82
CA ASN A 112 -0.05 -18.69 5.68
C ASN A 112 -0.02 -19.34 4.30
N TYR A 113 0.30 -18.56 3.26
CA TYR A 113 0.31 -19.02 1.87
C TYR A 113 1.56 -18.53 1.15
N VAL A 114 2.16 -19.44 0.38
CA VAL A 114 3.20 -19.12 -0.60
C VAL A 114 2.59 -19.30 -1.98
N LEU A 115 2.67 -18.26 -2.80
CA LEU A 115 2.10 -18.24 -4.15
C LEU A 115 3.22 -18.27 -5.20
N GLY A 116 3.01 -19.02 -6.25
CA GLY A 116 3.93 -19.11 -7.40
C GLY A 116 3.94 -17.85 -8.26
N THR A 117 4.66 -17.93 -9.38
CA THR A 117 4.93 -16.77 -10.26
C THR A 117 3.74 -16.33 -11.11
N ASP A 118 2.69 -17.13 -11.22
CA ASP A 118 1.53 -16.87 -12.09
C ASP A 118 0.48 -15.94 -11.47
N VAL A 119 0.76 -15.41 -10.28
CA VAL A 119 -0.14 -14.47 -9.60
C VAL A 119 0.04 -13.08 -10.18
N ILE A 120 -1.00 -12.59 -10.86
CA ILE A 120 -0.99 -11.26 -11.47
C ILE A 120 -0.99 -10.17 -10.39
N ASP A 121 -1.80 -10.33 -9.36
CA ASP A 121 -1.89 -9.37 -8.26
C ASP A 121 -2.57 -9.97 -7.02
N GLN A 122 -2.14 -9.50 -5.85
CA GLN A 122 -2.72 -9.80 -4.54
C GLN A 122 -2.94 -8.49 -3.78
N ILE A 123 -3.56 -7.52 -4.41
CA ILE A 123 -3.84 -6.25 -3.77
C ILE A 123 -5.15 -6.35 -3.00
N CYS A 124 -5.19 -5.76 -1.82
CA CYS A 124 -6.43 -5.60 -1.07
C CYS A 124 -7.45 -4.84 -1.93
N GLU A 125 -8.62 -5.41 -2.17
CA GLU A 125 -9.66 -4.82 -3.02
C GLU A 125 -9.99 -3.37 -2.61
N ARG A 126 -9.89 -3.05 -1.33
CA ARG A 126 -10.02 -1.70 -0.81
C ARG A 126 -9.14 -0.68 -1.53
N ASP A 127 -7.91 -1.04 -1.91
CA ASP A 127 -6.96 -0.13 -2.54
C ASP A 127 -7.43 0.35 -3.92
N PHE A 128 -8.38 -0.33 -4.50
CA PHE A 128 -8.99 -0.02 -5.79
C PHE A 128 -10.29 0.77 -5.70
N TYR A 129 -10.84 0.97 -4.50
CA TYR A 129 -12.02 1.80 -4.32
C TYR A 129 -11.62 3.26 -4.17
N PHE A 130 -12.17 4.08 -5.05
CA PHE A 130 -11.98 5.50 -5.01
C PHE A 130 -12.56 6.10 -3.72
N GLY A 131 -11.72 6.84 -2.98
CA GLY A 131 -12.15 7.54 -1.77
C GLY A 131 -12.33 6.71 -0.51
N VAL A 132 -11.90 5.46 -0.50
CA VAL A 132 -11.88 4.66 0.72
C VAL A 132 -10.69 5.07 1.59
N ALA A 133 -10.93 5.26 2.89
CA ALA A 133 -9.91 5.65 3.84
C ALA A 133 -8.68 4.73 3.79
N GLY A 134 -7.50 5.33 3.80
CA GLY A 134 -6.23 4.62 3.76
C GLY A 134 -5.90 3.95 2.42
N SER A 135 -6.76 4.02 1.40
CA SER A 135 -6.47 3.51 0.06
C SER A 135 -5.60 4.47 -0.77
N GLY A 136 -5.13 3.98 -1.91
CA GLY A 136 -4.42 4.79 -2.90
C GLY A 136 -2.89 4.76 -2.77
N ILE A 137 -2.26 5.34 -3.77
CA ILE A 137 -0.80 5.49 -3.91
C ILE A 137 -0.41 6.96 -3.80
N MET A 138 0.87 7.19 -3.49
CA MET A 138 1.44 8.53 -3.58
C MET A 138 2.00 8.76 -4.98
N ILE A 139 1.61 9.86 -5.58
CA ILE A 139 2.12 10.34 -6.87
C ILE A 139 2.77 11.71 -6.70
N LYS A 140 3.76 12.01 -7.53
CA LYS A 140 4.39 13.33 -7.57
C LYS A 140 3.58 14.24 -8.48
N GLY A 141 2.96 15.27 -7.89
CA GLY A 141 2.25 16.32 -8.62
C GLY A 141 3.07 17.62 -8.74
N PRO A 142 2.55 18.63 -9.45
CA PRO A 142 3.22 19.93 -9.57
C PRO A 142 3.44 20.62 -8.22
N ASP A 143 2.50 20.45 -7.30
CA ASP A 143 2.48 21.11 -5.99
C ASP A 143 2.94 20.18 -4.84
N GLY A 144 3.64 19.07 -5.16
CA GLY A 144 4.14 18.11 -4.18
C GLY A 144 3.54 16.72 -4.33
N MET A 145 3.62 15.94 -3.24
CA MET A 145 3.12 14.58 -3.20
C MET A 145 1.60 14.56 -2.97
N LYS A 146 0.88 13.77 -3.78
CA LYS A 146 -0.58 13.64 -3.74
C LYS A 146 -1.00 12.18 -3.68
N LYS A 147 -2.13 11.89 -3.02
CA LYS A 147 -2.76 10.57 -3.07
C LYS A 147 -3.52 10.39 -4.38
N ALA A 148 -3.43 9.22 -4.98
CA ALA A 148 -4.20 8.84 -6.16
C ALA A 148 -4.67 7.39 -6.05
N PRO A 149 -5.82 7.04 -6.67
CA PRO A 149 -6.20 5.64 -6.84
C PRO A 149 -5.17 4.87 -7.66
N TYR A 150 -5.13 3.55 -7.50
CA TYR A 150 -4.19 2.66 -8.20
C TYR A 150 -4.47 2.51 -9.70
N PHE A 151 -5.57 2.99 -10.20
CA PHE A 151 -6.06 2.77 -11.55
C PHE A 151 -6.13 4.08 -12.35
N LYS A 152 -6.13 3.96 -13.68
CA LYS A 152 -6.28 5.12 -14.57
C LYS A 152 -7.64 5.80 -14.40
N PRO A 153 -7.70 7.12 -14.58
CA PRO A 153 -6.61 8.00 -15.06
C PRO A 153 -5.67 8.51 -13.98
N TYR A 154 -5.81 8.07 -12.74
CA TYR A 154 -5.16 8.64 -11.57
C TYR A 154 -3.80 8.04 -11.28
N GLY A 155 -3.68 6.72 -11.34
CA GLY A 155 -2.45 5.96 -11.16
C GLY A 155 -2.15 5.06 -12.35
N ASN A 156 -1.03 4.35 -12.29
CA ASN A 156 -0.65 3.36 -13.29
C ASN A 156 -0.72 1.95 -12.70
N PRO A 157 -1.77 1.17 -12.99
CA PRO A 157 -1.92 -0.16 -12.45
C PRO A 157 -0.83 -1.12 -12.93
N CYS A 158 -0.29 -0.95 -14.15
CA CYS A 158 0.77 -1.80 -14.66
C CYS A 158 2.08 -1.67 -13.87
N GLU A 159 2.39 -0.47 -13.39
CA GLU A 159 3.62 -0.25 -12.59
C GLU A 159 3.45 -0.63 -11.13
N ARG A 160 2.23 -0.44 -10.61
CA ARG A 160 2.01 -0.52 -9.16
C ARG A 160 1.49 -1.88 -8.72
N ALA A 161 0.64 -2.48 -9.52
CA ALA A 161 -0.11 -3.68 -9.17
C ALA A 161 0.23 -4.86 -10.10
N SER A 162 1.30 -4.76 -10.88
CA SER A 162 1.74 -5.80 -11.83
C SER A 162 0.65 -6.26 -12.80
N ILE A 163 -0.34 -5.39 -13.07
CA ILE A 163 -1.40 -5.68 -14.03
C ILE A 163 -0.81 -5.66 -15.44
N PRO A 164 -0.95 -6.72 -16.23
CA PRO A 164 -0.48 -6.73 -17.62
C PRO A 164 -1.12 -5.59 -18.43
N LYS A 165 -0.34 -5.00 -19.33
CA LYS A 165 -0.76 -3.79 -20.06
C LYS A 165 -2.04 -3.99 -20.88
N GLU A 166 -2.27 -5.16 -21.39
CA GLU A 166 -3.49 -5.54 -22.11
C GLU A 166 -4.74 -5.50 -21.23
N PHE A 167 -4.61 -5.70 -19.91
CA PHE A 167 -5.71 -5.64 -18.95
C PHE A 167 -5.89 -4.28 -18.29
N GLU A 168 -4.95 -3.34 -18.47
CA GLU A 168 -4.96 -2.04 -17.80
C GLU A 168 -6.31 -1.31 -17.93
N ARG A 169 -6.89 -1.34 -19.12
CA ARG A 169 -8.15 -0.67 -19.43
C ARG A 169 -9.34 -1.34 -18.74
N SER A 170 -9.49 -2.64 -18.90
CA SER A 170 -10.60 -3.39 -18.31
C SER A 170 -10.54 -3.37 -16.79
N PHE A 171 -9.34 -3.45 -16.24
CA PHE A 171 -9.06 -3.31 -14.81
C PHE A 171 -9.48 -1.93 -14.30
N SER A 172 -8.97 -0.84 -14.90
CA SER A 172 -9.28 0.52 -14.48
C SER A 172 -10.77 0.83 -14.55
N LYS A 173 -11.44 0.38 -15.62
CA LYS A 173 -12.89 0.50 -15.76
C LYS A 173 -13.62 -0.24 -14.65
N GLY A 174 -13.25 -1.49 -14.39
CA GLY A 174 -13.86 -2.30 -13.34
C GLY A 174 -13.72 -1.64 -11.95
N CYS A 175 -12.57 -1.05 -11.65
CA CYS A 175 -12.36 -0.30 -10.39
C CYS A 175 -13.28 0.92 -10.30
N LEU A 176 -13.41 1.69 -11.38
CA LEU A 176 -14.31 2.85 -11.41
C LEU A 176 -15.78 2.45 -11.27
N GLU A 177 -16.22 1.39 -11.93
CA GLU A 177 -17.58 0.89 -11.84
C GLU A 177 -17.93 0.37 -10.44
N ARG A 178 -17.01 -0.34 -9.80
CA ARG A 178 -17.19 -0.78 -8.40
C ARG A 178 -17.21 0.41 -7.44
N SER A 179 -16.31 1.38 -7.64
CA SER A 179 -16.30 2.62 -6.86
C SER A 179 -17.61 3.39 -7.02
N LEU A 180 -18.14 3.48 -8.24
CA LEU A 180 -19.43 4.13 -8.50
C LEU A 180 -20.58 3.44 -7.73
N LYS A 181 -20.65 2.10 -7.78
CA LYS A 181 -21.66 1.33 -7.02
C LYS A 181 -21.55 1.54 -5.52
N LEU A 182 -20.30 1.61 -4.99
CA LEU A 182 -20.05 1.89 -3.59
C LEU A 182 -20.64 3.24 -3.18
N TRP A 183 -20.36 4.29 -3.96
CA TRP A 183 -20.82 5.66 -3.67
C TRP A 183 -22.31 5.86 -3.90
N GLU A 184 -22.91 5.22 -4.89
CA GLU A 184 -24.35 5.27 -5.15
C GLU A 184 -25.18 4.54 -4.06
N GLY A 185 -24.62 3.51 -3.45
CA GLY A 185 -25.29 2.67 -2.45
C GLY A 185 -25.00 3.03 -0.99
N SER A 186 -24.19 4.04 -0.73
CA SER A 186 -23.71 4.32 0.62
C SER A 186 -23.97 5.76 1.08
N ASN A 187 -24.18 5.91 2.41
CA ASN A 187 -24.13 7.20 3.10
C ASN A 187 -22.72 7.49 3.64
N LEU A 188 -21.67 7.01 2.97
CA LEU A 188 -20.29 7.23 3.39
C LEU A 188 -19.96 8.72 3.41
N LEU A 189 -19.34 9.16 4.49
CA LEU A 189 -18.80 10.51 4.58
C LEU A 189 -17.56 10.61 3.68
N VAL A 190 -17.53 11.65 2.85
CA VAL A 190 -16.45 11.94 1.90
C VAL A 190 -15.21 12.51 2.61
N GLY A 191 -14.92 12.10 3.85
CA GLY A 191 -13.85 12.69 4.66
C GLY A 191 -12.43 12.45 4.17
N ASP A 192 -12.19 11.42 3.35
CA ASP A 192 -10.85 10.98 2.97
C ASP A 192 -10.59 10.99 1.46
N LEU A 193 -11.48 11.57 0.69
CA LEU A 193 -11.20 11.78 -0.73
C LEU A 193 -10.12 12.85 -0.88
N PRO A 194 -9.12 12.61 -1.74
CA PRO A 194 -8.20 13.67 -2.12
C PRO A 194 -9.02 14.74 -2.85
N GLU A 195 -9.44 15.82 -2.15
CA GLU A 195 -10.12 16.98 -2.74
C GLU A 195 -9.41 17.45 -4.01
N GLU A 196 -8.10 17.31 -4.05
CA GLU A 196 -7.22 17.66 -5.14
C GLU A 196 -7.45 16.87 -6.43
N ILE A 197 -7.97 15.64 -6.34
CA ILE A 197 -8.26 14.81 -7.52
C ILE A 197 -9.70 15.03 -7.99
N ILE A 198 -10.62 15.29 -7.07
CA ILE A 198 -12.06 15.38 -7.36
C ILE A 198 -12.54 16.83 -7.26
N GLY A 199 -11.84 17.67 -6.49
CA GLY A 199 -12.23 19.06 -6.25
C GLY A 199 -13.53 19.21 -5.46
N THR A 200 -13.97 18.14 -4.75
CA THR A 200 -15.23 18.13 -4.05
C THR A 200 -15.25 17.15 -2.89
N ASN A 201 -15.98 17.48 -1.85
CA ASN A 201 -16.25 16.64 -0.70
C ASN A 201 -17.73 16.19 -0.62
N LYS A 202 -18.50 16.39 -1.69
CA LYS A 202 -19.92 16.02 -1.76
C LYS A 202 -20.12 14.72 -2.53
N ASN A 203 -20.84 13.78 -1.96
CA ASN A 203 -21.06 12.45 -2.53
C ASN A 203 -21.63 12.51 -3.97
N ASP A 204 -22.66 13.33 -4.22
CA ASP A 204 -23.27 13.47 -5.54
C ASP A 204 -22.28 13.97 -6.62
N GLU A 205 -21.32 14.81 -6.24
CA GLU A 205 -20.30 15.31 -7.15
C GLU A 205 -19.24 14.23 -7.43
N VAL A 206 -18.89 13.41 -6.43
CA VAL A 206 -18.03 12.23 -6.61
C VAL A 206 -18.64 11.27 -7.63
N VAL A 207 -19.93 10.96 -7.49
CA VAL A 207 -20.66 10.11 -8.43
C VAL A 207 -20.61 10.68 -9.86
N LYS A 208 -20.78 11.99 -10.03
CA LYS A 208 -20.67 12.66 -11.34
C LYS A 208 -19.27 12.53 -11.93
N VAL A 209 -18.23 12.73 -11.12
CA VAL A 209 -16.82 12.59 -11.54
C VAL A 209 -16.55 11.16 -12.00
N LEU A 210 -16.94 10.16 -11.19
CA LEU A 210 -16.74 8.75 -11.54
C LEU A 210 -17.43 8.37 -12.85
N ARG A 211 -18.68 8.78 -13.06
CA ARG A 211 -19.40 8.56 -14.32
C ARG A 211 -18.67 9.18 -15.52
N LYS A 212 -18.22 10.42 -15.38
CA LYS A 212 -17.46 11.11 -16.42
C LYS A 212 -16.15 10.39 -16.78
N GLU A 213 -15.41 9.87 -15.77
CA GLU A 213 -14.17 9.16 -16.00
C GLU A 213 -14.39 7.78 -16.64
N ILE A 214 -15.45 7.07 -16.25
CA ILE A 214 -15.86 5.83 -16.92
C ILE A 214 -16.12 6.09 -18.42
N GLU A 215 -16.88 7.11 -18.76
CA GLU A 215 -17.12 7.50 -20.16
C GLU A 215 -15.83 7.90 -20.88
N ARG A 216 -14.92 8.63 -20.23
CA ARG A 216 -13.64 9.05 -20.80
C ARG A 216 -12.77 7.85 -21.14
N ILE A 217 -12.65 6.88 -20.22
CA ILE A 217 -11.91 5.64 -20.45
C ILE A 217 -12.50 4.85 -21.62
N TRP A 218 -13.83 4.86 -21.79
CA TRP A 218 -14.46 4.23 -22.94
C TRP A 218 -14.17 4.93 -24.27
N LYS A 219 -14.18 6.27 -24.28
CA LYS A 219 -13.99 7.07 -25.50
C LYS A 219 -12.53 7.10 -25.97
N SER A 220 -11.58 7.08 -25.06
CA SER A 220 -10.15 7.16 -25.39
C SER A 220 -9.56 5.94 -26.08
N TYR A 221 -10.37 4.93 -26.33
CA TYR A 221 -9.95 3.63 -26.89
C TYR A 221 -10.80 3.19 -28.09
N LYS A 222 -11.53 4.12 -28.69
CA LYS A 222 -12.07 3.97 -30.04
C LYS A 222 -11.07 4.51 -31.05
#